data_10cfd6c699cd03a31e2e885bcd06a95f
#
_entry.id   10cfd6c699cd03a31e2e885bcd06a95f
#
_cell.length_a   1.000
_cell.length_b   1.000
_cell.length_c   1.000
_cell.angle_alpha   90.00
_cell.angle_beta   90.00
_cell.angle_gamma   90.00
#
_symmetry.space_group_name_H-M   'P 1'
#
loop_
_entity.id
_entity.type
_entity.pdbx_description
1 polymer ?
#
loop_
_entity_poly.entity_id
_entity_poly.type
_entity_poly.pdbx_seq_one_letter_code
_entity_poly.pdbx_strand_id
1 'polypeptide(L)'
;MTRKRTPEVKKTVEGKDTAPDITSRITVLRQKLKDKEQEEKDASILNYDMLLERMEGLSKLTEVMAKQLETLEKSKSNMEDEIISLRKKHDALQSETEALKSAIEKIDIPDVLLDPESDISDEKTTFRTKFHDTLHSMNEQIQELKRFSVLSSDDFSYFWFEDQHRGPADRVRESLHPFLRYFQRCQRVADLGCGRGEFLDLCAENGIGCYGIDSNEDMVLHCRRLGHEVIHADVIEYIAGLGDKSLDGILCSQVIEHLSMHSMVKLFREGFRALKRGTRFVVVTINPRSLFALANNFYLDPTHVRPIPPETIRFLLEDVGFRKIEIDYYSPFSGEYALMPIKESDNEMSEASRINFERLNHVVFGFQEYAVVGTK
;
A
#
# COMPACT_ATOMS: atom_id res chain seq x y z
N MET A 1 -45.31 -41.45 -62.25
CA MET A 1 -44.45 -42.23 -63.17
C MET A 1 -43.11 -42.33 -62.48
N THR A 2 -42.50 -43.39 -62.13
CA THR A 2 -42.45 -44.81 -62.31
C THR A 2 -41.77 -45.40 -61.08
N ARG A 3 -42.35 -46.23 -60.32
CA ARG A 3 -42.30 -47.70 -60.14
C ARG A 3 -40.88 -48.32 -60.06
N LYS A 4 -40.65 -48.93 -58.84
CA LYS A 4 -40.09 -50.28 -58.56
C LYS A 4 -38.56 -50.42 -58.60
N ARG A 5 -37.92 -51.07 -57.60
CA ARG A 5 -38.04 -52.51 -57.25
C ARG A 5 -37.35 -52.79 -55.86
N THR A 6 -37.97 -53.60 -55.04
CA THR A 6 -37.40 -54.40 -53.95
C THR A 6 -36.56 -55.57 -54.54
N PRO A 7 -35.59 -56.05 -53.78
CA PRO A 7 -35.21 -57.46 -53.85
C PRO A 7 -35.38 -58.20 -52.53
N GLU A 8 -35.67 -59.42 -52.73
CA GLU A 8 -36.05 -60.53 -51.89
C GLU A 8 -35.20 -60.86 -50.67
N VAL A 9 -35.95 -61.35 -49.68
CA VAL A 9 -35.51 -62.09 -48.51
C VAL A 9 -34.93 -63.47 -48.94
N LYS A 10 -33.72 -63.77 -48.54
CA LYS A 10 -33.25 -65.15 -48.29
C LYS A 10 -33.17 -65.45 -46.82
N LYS A 11 -34.09 -66.27 -46.33
CA LYS A 11 -34.01 -67.01 -45.08
C LYS A 11 -32.85 -67.97 -45.14
N THR A 12 -31.96 -67.89 -44.13
CA THR A 12 -31.20 -69.01 -43.58
C THR A 12 -31.44 -69.10 -42.12
N VAL A 13 -32.15 -70.11 -41.74
CA VAL A 13 -32.32 -70.58 -40.34
C VAL A 13 -31.08 -71.44 -40.03
N GLU A 14 -30.43 -71.16 -38.91
CA GLU A 14 -29.99 -72.12 -37.94
C GLU A 14 -28.90 -71.50 -37.02
N GLY A 15 -29.26 -71.35 -35.79
CA GLY A 15 -28.37 -71.05 -34.67
C GLY A 15 -29.20 -71.05 -33.38
N LYS A 16 -29.36 -72.22 -32.79
CA LYS A 16 -29.96 -72.36 -31.43
C LYS A 16 -29.06 -71.66 -30.44
N ASP A 17 -29.33 -70.42 -30.17
CA ASP A 17 -28.89 -69.80 -28.91
C ASP A 17 -29.84 -70.27 -27.80
N THR A 18 -29.41 -71.31 -27.10
CA THR A 18 -30.03 -71.71 -25.83
C THR A 18 -29.82 -70.57 -24.86
N ALA A 19 -30.91 -69.85 -24.54
CA ALA A 19 -30.87 -68.82 -23.46
C ALA A 19 -30.20 -69.45 -22.20
N PRO A 20 -29.19 -68.80 -21.60
CA PRO A 20 -28.54 -69.36 -20.40
C PRO A 20 -29.61 -69.55 -19.33
N ASP A 21 -29.56 -70.76 -18.73
CA ASP A 21 -30.48 -71.19 -17.69
C ASP A 21 -30.61 -70.09 -16.61
N ILE A 22 -31.85 -69.84 -16.19
CA ILE A 22 -32.21 -68.83 -15.20
C ILE A 22 -31.35 -68.94 -13.94
N THR A 23 -30.98 -70.18 -13.56
CA THR A 23 -30.11 -70.52 -12.42
C THR A 23 -28.70 -69.94 -12.59
N SER A 24 -28.11 -70.00 -13.78
CA SER A 24 -26.78 -69.42 -14.05
C SER A 24 -26.82 -67.88 -14.05
N ARG A 25 -27.91 -67.26 -14.49
CA ARG A 25 -28.12 -65.81 -14.42
C ARG A 25 -28.26 -65.31 -12.99
N ILE A 26 -28.98 -66.05 -12.16
CA ILE A 26 -29.14 -65.75 -10.74
C ILE A 26 -27.79 -65.86 -10.00
N THR A 27 -26.98 -66.85 -10.31
CA THR A 27 -25.64 -67.05 -9.71
C THR A 27 -24.72 -65.88 -10.08
N VAL A 28 -24.67 -65.45 -11.32
CA VAL A 28 -23.87 -64.26 -11.77
C VAL A 28 -24.35 -62.98 -11.12
N LEU A 29 -25.66 -62.78 -10.95
CA LEU A 29 -26.22 -61.59 -10.27
C LEU A 29 -25.87 -61.61 -8.75
N ARG A 30 -25.91 -62.74 -8.10
CA ARG A 30 -25.51 -62.88 -6.68
C ARG A 30 -24.04 -62.59 -6.49
N GLN A 31 -23.18 -63.04 -7.41
CA GLN A 31 -21.75 -62.73 -7.32
C GLN A 31 -21.50 -61.25 -7.53
N LYS A 32 -22.11 -60.59 -8.53
CA LYS A 32 -21.99 -59.12 -8.73
C LYS A 32 -22.49 -58.30 -7.57
N LEU A 33 -23.54 -58.77 -6.87
CA LEU A 33 -24.03 -58.09 -5.64
C LEU A 33 -23.01 -58.21 -4.50
N LYS A 34 -22.41 -59.37 -4.31
CA LYS A 34 -21.37 -59.56 -3.28
C LYS A 34 -20.12 -58.73 -3.58
N ASP A 35 -19.69 -58.71 -4.83
CA ASP A 35 -18.53 -57.91 -5.26
C ASP A 35 -18.77 -56.42 -5.02
N LYS A 36 -19.99 -55.94 -5.32
CA LYS A 36 -20.36 -54.54 -5.07
C LYS A 36 -20.48 -54.21 -3.57
N GLU A 37 -21.02 -55.09 -2.74
CA GLU A 37 -21.06 -54.93 -1.28
C GLU A 37 -19.63 -54.93 -0.69
N GLN A 38 -18.71 -55.67 -1.27
CA GLN A 38 -17.31 -55.65 -0.84
C GLN A 38 -16.61 -54.36 -1.26
N GLU A 39 -16.79 -53.90 -2.50
CA GLU A 39 -16.27 -52.59 -2.97
C GLU A 39 -16.74 -51.42 -2.12
N GLU A 40 -18.05 -51.40 -1.73
CA GLU A 40 -18.61 -50.37 -0.84
C GLU A 40 -18.01 -50.42 0.57
N LYS A 41 -17.73 -51.59 1.10
CA LYS A 41 -17.04 -51.76 2.39
C LYS A 41 -15.59 -51.30 2.33
N ASP A 42 -14.85 -51.68 1.31
CA ASP A 42 -13.45 -51.32 1.13
C ASP A 42 -13.30 -49.78 0.93
N ALA A 43 -14.19 -49.17 0.17
CA ALA A 43 -14.27 -47.70 0.00
C ALA A 43 -14.60 -46.96 1.31
N SER A 44 -15.47 -47.59 2.15
CA SER A 44 -15.80 -47.01 3.47
C SER A 44 -14.63 -47.08 4.45
N ILE A 45 -13.87 -48.16 4.47
CA ILE A 45 -12.68 -48.32 5.31
C ILE A 45 -11.59 -47.33 4.85
N LEU A 46 -11.32 -47.24 3.57
CA LEU A 46 -10.33 -46.31 3.03
C LEU A 46 -10.66 -44.83 3.36
N ASN A 47 -11.95 -44.50 3.35
CA ASN A 47 -12.42 -43.13 3.71
C ASN A 47 -12.23 -42.86 5.22
N TYR A 48 -12.41 -43.89 6.06
CA TYR A 48 -12.22 -43.78 7.51
C TYR A 48 -10.74 -43.62 7.88
N ASP A 49 -9.84 -44.38 7.26
CA ASP A 49 -8.40 -44.26 7.47
C ASP A 49 -7.87 -42.90 7.03
N MET A 50 -8.31 -42.39 5.88
CA MET A 50 -7.97 -41.03 5.45
C MET A 50 -8.46 -39.94 6.42
N LEU A 51 -9.62 -40.14 7.05
CA LEU A 51 -10.12 -39.18 8.06
C LEU A 51 -9.27 -39.23 9.33
N LEU A 52 -8.85 -40.42 9.77
CA LEU A 52 -7.95 -40.59 10.91
C LEU A 52 -6.60 -39.92 10.67
N GLU A 53 -5.96 -40.13 9.52
CA GLU A 53 -4.70 -39.45 9.18
C GLU A 53 -4.85 -37.91 9.19
N ARG A 54 -5.96 -37.40 8.69
CA ARG A 54 -6.24 -35.93 8.72
C ARG A 54 -6.42 -35.44 10.16
N MET A 55 -7.11 -36.19 11.00
CA MET A 55 -7.29 -35.81 12.40
C MET A 55 -5.95 -35.84 13.17
N GLU A 56 -5.09 -36.79 12.92
CA GLU A 56 -3.74 -36.82 13.50
C GLU A 56 -2.87 -35.65 13.01
N GLY A 57 -2.97 -35.34 11.72
CA GLY A 57 -2.30 -34.16 11.14
C GLY A 57 -2.76 -32.84 11.77
N LEU A 58 -4.07 -32.69 11.98
CA LEU A 58 -4.64 -31.51 12.64
C LEU A 58 -4.22 -31.43 14.13
N SER A 59 -4.16 -32.56 14.83
CA SER A 59 -3.70 -32.61 16.22
C SER A 59 -2.24 -32.14 16.34
N LYS A 60 -1.35 -32.64 15.47
CA LYS A 60 0.05 -32.18 15.44
C LYS A 60 0.18 -30.69 15.11
N LEU A 61 -0.62 -30.18 14.18
CA LEU A 61 -0.64 -28.74 13.84
C LEU A 61 -1.08 -27.90 15.05
N THR A 62 -2.10 -28.34 15.77
CA THR A 62 -2.60 -27.67 16.98
C THR A 62 -1.52 -27.63 18.09
N GLU A 63 -0.74 -28.67 18.28
CA GLU A 63 0.40 -28.68 19.22
C GLU A 63 1.51 -27.67 18.81
N VAL A 64 1.82 -27.61 17.52
CA VAL A 64 2.82 -26.66 17.01
C VAL A 64 2.34 -25.22 17.20
N MET A 65 1.08 -24.95 16.90
CA MET A 65 0.49 -23.60 17.09
C MET A 65 0.45 -23.20 18.57
N ALA A 66 0.15 -24.13 19.48
CA ALA A 66 0.17 -23.86 20.91
C ALA A 66 1.57 -23.46 21.41
N LYS A 67 2.63 -24.15 20.95
CA LYS A 67 4.03 -23.80 21.29
C LYS A 67 4.43 -22.42 20.71
N GLN A 68 3.99 -22.10 19.50
CA GLN A 68 4.24 -20.79 18.91
C GLN A 68 3.55 -19.68 19.68
N LEU A 69 2.30 -19.89 20.10
CA LEU A 69 1.55 -18.97 20.96
C LEU A 69 2.27 -18.71 22.29
N GLU A 70 2.73 -19.74 22.97
CA GLU A 70 3.49 -19.60 24.23
C GLU A 70 4.78 -18.79 24.05
N THR A 71 5.47 -18.98 22.91
CA THR A 71 6.68 -18.22 22.58
C THR A 71 6.38 -16.75 22.34
N LEU A 72 5.28 -16.47 21.63
CA LEU A 72 4.81 -15.10 21.36
C LEU A 72 4.36 -14.39 22.64
N GLU A 73 3.67 -15.07 23.55
CA GLU A 73 3.27 -14.52 24.84
C GLU A 73 4.48 -14.13 25.71
N LYS A 74 5.53 -14.98 25.74
CA LYS A 74 6.78 -14.66 26.41
C LYS A 74 7.49 -13.45 25.80
N SER A 75 7.53 -13.39 24.47
CA SER A 75 8.13 -12.24 23.77
C SER A 75 7.36 -10.95 24.03
N LYS A 76 6.03 -11.01 24.04
CA LYS A 76 5.15 -9.89 24.41
C LYS A 76 5.44 -9.39 25.82
N SER A 77 5.52 -10.29 26.81
CA SER A 77 5.82 -9.89 28.20
C SER A 77 7.18 -9.21 28.34
N ASN A 78 8.22 -9.69 27.65
CA ASN A 78 9.54 -9.07 27.67
C ASN A 78 9.52 -7.66 27.05
N MET A 79 8.78 -7.48 25.98
CA MET A 79 8.59 -6.16 25.35
C MET A 79 7.82 -5.19 26.28
N GLU A 80 6.81 -5.66 26.99
CA GLU A 80 6.07 -4.84 27.96
C GLU A 80 6.97 -4.34 29.10
N ASP A 81 7.89 -5.17 29.61
CA ASP A 81 8.86 -4.77 30.65
C ASP A 81 9.86 -3.73 30.11
N GLU A 82 10.32 -3.89 28.87
CA GLU A 82 11.23 -2.94 28.22
C GLU A 82 10.56 -1.59 27.98
N ILE A 83 9.30 -1.59 27.55
CA ILE A 83 8.46 -0.41 27.41
C ILE A 83 8.32 0.36 28.73
N ILE A 84 8.06 -0.33 29.83
CA ILE A 84 7.96 0.30 31.16
C ILE A 84 9.28 0.96 31.55
N SER A 85 10.41 0.31 31.27
CA SER A 85 11.74 0.86 31.52
C SER A 85 12.01 2.14 30.70
N LEU A 86 11.64 2.12 29.41
CA LEU A 86 11.82 3.24 28.50
C LEU A 86 10.92 4.44 28.89
N ARG A 87 9.68 4.19 29.30
CA ARG A 87 8.79 5.25 29.82
C ARG A 87 9.40 5.97 31.03
N LYS A 88 9.95 5.24 31.97
CA LYS A 88 10.63 5.85 33.14
C LYS A 88 11.81 6.71 32.71
N LYS A 89 12.59 6.30 31.72
CA LYS A 89 13.69 7.11 31.18
C LYS A 89 13.18 8.37 30.47
N HIS A 90 12.11 8.24 29.73
CA HIS A 90 11.46 9.38 29.05
C HIS A 90 10.99 10.44 30.05
N ASP A 91 10.26 10.03 31.08
CA ASP A 91 9.76 10.94 32.12
C ASP A 91 10.90 11.67 32.86
N ALA A 92 12.00 10.97 33.13
CA ALA A 92 13.18 11.56 33.72
C ALA A 92 13.82 12.62 32.80
N LEU A 93 13.99 12.32 31.51
CA LEU A 93 14.55 13.27 30.53
C LEU A 93 13.64 14.47 30.30
N GLN A 94 12.32 14.26 30.28
CA GLN A 94 11.36 15.35 30.15
C GLN A 94 11.47 16.32 31.36
N SER A 95 11.57 15.80 32.59
CA SER A 95 11.78 16.59 33.79
C SER A 95 13.10 17.38 33.75
N GLU A 96 14.17 16.77 33.26
CA GLU A 96 15.48 17.40 33.09
C GLU A 96 15.45 18.51 32.04
N THR A 97 14.74 18.28 30.94
CA THR A 97 14.52 19.29 29.88
C THR A 97 13.74 20.49 30.37
N GLU A 98 12.71 20.30 31.18
CA GLU A 98 11.94 21.38 31.80
C GLU A 98 12.78 22.16 32.80
N ALA A 99 13.60 21.47 33.60
CA ALA A 99 14.52 22.11 34.51
C ALA A 99 15.57 22.97 33.77
N LEU A 100 16.12 22.48 32.68
CA LEU A 100 17.06 23.23 31.83
C LEU A 100 16.38 24.43 31.16
N LYS A 101 15.17 24.30 30.64
CA LYS A 101 14.40 25.45 30.12
C LYS A 101 14.20 26.52 31.15
N SER A 102 13.78 26.15 32.36
CA SER A 102 13.61 27.09 33.48
C SER A 102 14.94 27.73 33.94
N ALA A 103 16.05 27.02 33.81
CA ALA A 103 17.39 27.59 34.12
C ALA A 103 17.82 28.59 33.03
N ILE A 104 17.55 28.29 31.75
CA ILE A 104 17.85 29.19 30.61
C ILE A 104 17.04 30.48 30.71
N GLU A 105 15.74 30.42 31.07
CA GLU A 105 14.87 31.58 31.23
C GLU A 105 15.35 32.52 32.37
N LYS A 106 16.12 32.01 33.35
CA LYS A 106 16.68 32.77 34.43
C LYS A 106 18.05 33.39 34.14
N ILE A 107 18.65 33.05 33.01
CA ILE A 107 19.90 33.63 32.55
C ILE A 107 19.58 35.01 31.95
N ASP A 108 19.83 36.06 32.71
CA ASP A 108 19.77 37.44 32.21
C ASP A 108 20.91 37.62 31.19
N ILE A 109 20.59 37.56 29.91
CA ILE A 109 21.56 37.79 28.84
C ILE A 109 21.55 39.28 28.56
N PRO A 110 22.62 40.03 28.89
CA PRO A 110 22.70 41.46 28.62
C PRO A 110 22.55 41.70 27.09
N ASP A 111 21.79 42.71 26.69
CA ASP A 111 21.58 43.11 25.28
C ASP A 111 22.86 43.32 24.46
N VAL A 112 23.99 43.56 25.12
CA VAL A 112 25.34 43.66 24.51
C VAL A 112 25.83 42.37 23.86
N LEU A 113 25.23 41.21 24.18
CA LEU A 113 25.60 39.93 23.59
C LEU A 113 24.85 39.59 22.27
N LEU A 114 23.91 40.43 21.86
CA LEU A 114 23.15 40.28 20.64
C LEU A 114 23.74 41.11 19.49
N ASP A 115 24.82 41.87 19.74
CA ASP A 115 25.48 42.66 18.70
C ASP A 115 26.46 41.76 17.92
N PRO A 116 26.26 41.60 16.59
CA PRO A 116 27.10 40.74 15.75
C PRO A 116 28.54 41.28 15.55
N GLU A 117 28.83 42.54 15.87
CA GLU A 117 30.13 43.21 15.68
C GLU A 117 31.03 43.21 16.90
N SER A 118 30.60 42.67 18.06
CA SER A 118 31.47 42.65 19.26
C SER A 118 32.50 41.52 19.16
N ASP A 119 33.79 41.92 19.29
CA ASP A 119 34.96 41.05 19.37
C ASP A 119 34.89 40.15 20.64
N ILE A 120 34.38 38.92 20.49
CA ILE A 120 34.12 37.98 21.57
C ILE A 120 35.19 36.90 21.56
N SER A 121 35.93 36.79 22.66
CA SER A 121 37.01 35.82 22.88
C SER A 121 36.61 34.37 22.64
N ASP A 122 37.59 33.52 22.22
CA ASP A 122 37.50 32.10 21.90
C ASP A 122 36.68 31.23 22.87
N GLU A 123 36.64 31.59 24.16
CA GLU A 123 35.90 30.83 25.19
C GLU A 123 34.38 30.87 25.02
N LYS A 124 33.80 31.98 24.58
CA LYS A 124 32.35 32.11 24.35
C LYS A 124 31.90 31.40 23.10
N THR A 125 32.74 31.41 22.06
CA THR A 125 32.48 30.63 20.83
C THR A 125 32.49 29.14 21.15
N THR A 126 33.41 28.65 21.96
CA THR A 126 33.50 27.27 22.41
C THR A 126 32.27 26.86 23.27
N PHE A 127 31.77 27.75 24.15
CA PHE A 127 30.55 27.49 24.92
C PHE A 127 29.31 27.38 24.04
N ARG A 128 29.14 28.30 23.08
CA ARG A 128 28.02 28.30 22.13
C ARG A 128 28.01 27.05 21.24
N THR A 129 29.16 26.62 20.75
CA THR A 129 29.30 25.39 19.99
C THR A 129 28.95 24.16 20.80
N LYS A 130 29.54 24.04 22.02
CA LYS A 130 29.23 22.94 22.94
C LYS A 130 27.75 22.89 23.34
N PHE A 131 27.15 24.06 23.58
CA PHE A 131 25.72 24.14 23.92
C PHE A 131 24.81 23.69 22.72
N HIS A 132 25.16 24.14 21.50
CA HIS A 132 24.48 23.74 20.31
C HIS A 132 24.61 22.21 20.03
N ASP A 133 25.82 21.67 20.19
CA ASP A 133 26.10 20.24 20.04
C ASP A 133 25.35 19.40 21.09
N THR A 134 25.25 19.89 22.32
CA THR A 134 24.49 19.25 23.39
C THR A 134 23.00 19.25 23.09
N LEU A 135 22.44 20.39 22.63
CA LEU A 135 21.04 20.48 22.22
C LEU A 135 20.72 19.56 21.02
N HIS A 136 21.65 19.47 20.07
CA HIS A 136 21.51 18.57 18.92
C HIS A 136 21.50 17.10 19.37
N SER A 137 22.46 16.70 20.23
CA SER A 137 22.55 15.34 20.77
C SER A 137 21.32 14.99 21.63
N MET A 138 20.82 15.92 22.45
CA MET A 138 19.59 15.71 23.22
C MET A 138 18.37 15.57 22.30
N ASN A 139 18.29 16.34 21.22
CA ASN A 139 17.19 16.21 20.25
C ASN A 139 17.25 14.87 19.51
N GLU A 140 18.43 14.37 19.13
CA GLU A 140 18.61 13.03 18.57
C GLU A 140 18.16 11.94 19.54
N GLN A 141 18.55 12.03 20.81
CA GLN A 141 18.11 11.09 21.87
C GLN A 141 16.60 11.15 22.11
N ILE A 142 15.98 12.32 22.06
CA ILE A 142 14.53 12.49 22.16
C ILE A 142 13.85 11.86 20.94
N GLN A 143 14.39 12.03 19.76
CA GLN A 143 13.85 11.39 18.56
C GLN A 143 13.98 9.85 18.60
N GLU A 144 15.10 9.35 19.12
CA GLU A 144 15.32 7.92 19.32
C GLU A 144 14.36 7.34 20.39
N LEU A 145 14.15 8.06 21.49
CA LEU A 145 13.17 7.69 22.52
C LEU A 145 11.73 7.76 22.01
N LYS A 146 11.41 8.72 21.15
CA LYS A 146 10.11 8.77 20.46
C LYS A 146 9.91 7.55 19.56
N ARG A 147 10.96 7.06 18.87
CA ARG A 147 10.91 5.80 18.11
C ARG A 147 10.45 4.61 18.97
N PHE A 148 10.99 4.52 20.19
CA PHE A 148 10.62 3.44 21.11
C PHE A 148 9.28 3.68 21.82
N SER A 149 8.88 4.92 22.10
CA SER A 149 7.59 5.23 22.75
C SER A 149 6.40 4.93 21.84
N VAL A 150 6.61 5.03 20.54
CA VAL A 150 5.60 4.68 19.52
C VAL A 150 5.31 3.19 19.48
N LEU A 151 6.29 2.32 19.77
CA LEU A 151 6.09 0.88 19.91
C LEU A 151 5.27 0.51 21.17
N SER A 152 5.02 1.47 22.05
CA SER A 152 4.32 1.27 23.33
C SER A 152 2.91 1.86 23.41
N SER A 153 2.50 2.67 22.44
CA SER A 153 1.10 3.08 22.28
C SER A 153 0.37 2.04 21.43
N ASP A 154 -0.90 1.77 21.73
CA ASP A 154 -1.77 0.97 20.86
C ASP A 154 -1.96 1.63 19.48
N ASP A 155 -1.37 2.81 19.27
CA ASP A 155 -1.40 3.58 18.05
C ASP A 155 -0.16 3.33 17.20
N PHE A 156 -0.39 2.75 16.01
CA PHE A 156 0.59 2.61 14.94
C PHE A 156 1.11 3.97 14.49
N SER A 157 2.42 4.25 14.66
CA SER A 157 3.01 5.51 14.18
C SER A 157 3.20 5.47 12.67
N TYR A 158 2.23 6.04 11.99
CA TYR A 158 2.26 6.16 10.55
C TYR A 158 3.44 7.00 10.04
N PHE A 159 3.83 8.04 10.78
CA PHE A 159 5.00 8.87 10.44
C PHE A 159 6.28 8.04 10.28
N TRP A 160 6.60 7.21 11.27
CA TRP A 160 7.80 6.36 11.22
C TRP A 160 7.72 5.27 10.18
N PHE A 161 6.54 4.70 10.00
CA PHE A 161 6.31 3.71 8.96
C PHE A 161 6.56 4.31 7.57
N GLU A 162 5.99 5.47 7.30
CA GLU A 162 6.14 6.16 6.02
C GLU A 162 7.60 6.60 5.79
N ASP A 163 8.27 7.13 6.80
CA ASP A 163 9.68 7.54 6.70
C ASP A 163 10.61 6.37 6.32
N GLN A 164 10.34 5.18 6.85
CA GLN A 164 11.12 3.98 6.53
C GLN A 164 10.80 3.37 5.17
N HIS A 165 9.54 3.42 4.74
CA HIS A 165 9.08 2.63 3.60
C HIS A 165 8.80 3.42 2.33
N ARG A 166 8.50 4.71 2.42
CA ARG A 166 8.27 5.58 1.25
C ARG A 166 9.55 5.86 0.45
N GLY A 167 10.70 5.65 1.06
CA GLY A 167 12.00 5.88 0.45
C GLY A 167 12.58 7.29 0.66
N PRO A 168 13.80 7.54 0.14
CA PRO A 168 14.47 8.82 0.28
C PRO A 168 13.65 9.98 -0.32
N ALA A 169 13.64 11.14 0.36
CA ALA A 169 12.90 12.32 -0.07
C ALA A 169 13.20 12.74 -1.52
N ASP A 170 14.45 12.65 -1.95
CA ASP A 170 14.86 12.99 -3.33
C ASP A 170 14.15 12.11 -4.37
N ARG A 171 14.01 10.80 -4.11
CA ARG A 171 13.30 9.89 -5.00
C ARG A 171 11.80 10.22 -5.07
N VAL A 172 11.19 10.55 -3.92
CA VAL A 172 9.78 10.97 -3.87
C VAL A 172 9.60 12.28 -4.64
N ARG A 173 10.51 13.24 -4.48
CA ARG A 173 10.52 14.49 -5.26
C ARG A 173 10.64 14.23 -6.77
N GLU A 174 11.53 13.34 -7.18
CA GLU A 174 11.66 12.95 -8.60
C GLU A 174 10.34 12.36 -9.15
N SER A 175 9.65 11.52 -8.38
CA SER A 175 8.36 10.94 -8.80
C SER A 175 7.24 11.98 -8.88
N LEU A 176 7.25 13.01 -8.03
CA LEU A 176 6.25 14.07 -7.99
C LEU A 176 6.52 15.22 -8.99
N HIS A 177 7.78 15.40 -9.39
CA HIS A 177 8.20 16.48 -10.31
C HIS A 177 7.37 16.56 -11.61
N PRO A 178 6.99 15.46 -12.28
CA PRO A 178 6.18 15.50 -13.50
C PRO A 178 4.82 16.19 -13.32
N PHE A 179 4.28 16.22 -12.10
CA PHE A 179 2.96 16.79 -11.82
C PHE A 179 2.97 18.33 -11.75
N LEU A 180 4.13 18.98 -11.57
CA LEU A 180 4.26 20.45 -11.60
C LEU A 180 3.69 21.07 -12.88
N ARG A 181 3.75 20.34 -14.00
CA ARG A 181 3.20 20.79 -15.31
C ARG A 181 1.73 21.15 -15.27
N TYR A 182 0.97 20.54 -14.35
CA TYR A 182 -0.48 20.76 -14.20
C TYR A 182 -0.81 22.00 -13.38
N PHE A 183 0.17 22.53 -12.62
CA PHE A 183 -0.04 23.60 -11.64
C PHE A 183 0.75 24.88 -11.97
N GLN A 184 1.38 24.95 -13.13
CA GLN A 184 2.12 26.14 -13.54
C GLN A 184 1.22 27.38 -13.46
N ARG A 185 1.71 28.45 -12.80
CA ARG A 185 1.02 29.72 -12.55
C ARG A 185 -0.18 29.64 -11.57
N CYS A 186 -0.39 28.51 -10.92
CA CYS A 186 -1.38 28.42 -9.85
C CYS A 186 -0.87 29.14 -8.59
N GLN A 187 -1.79 29.80 -7.88
CA GLN A 187 -1.48 30.53 -6.65
C GLN A 187 -2.12 29.90 -5.41
N ARG A 188 -3.01 28.92 -5.61
CA ARG A 188 -3.70 28.25 -4.52
C ARG A 188 -3.98 26.78 -4.87
N VAL A 189 -2.92 25.98 -4.84
CA VAL A 189 -2.98 24.54 -4.99
C VAL A 189 -3.11 23.90 -3.61
N ALA A 190 -4.01 22.96 -3.45
CA ALA A 190 -4.12 22.13 -2.25
C ALA A 190 -3.43 20.78 -2.49
N ASP A 191 -2.45 20.45 -1.65
CA ASP A 191 -1.81 19.12 -1.57
C ASP A 191 -2.50 18.33 -0.47
N LEU A 192 -3.38 17.41 -0.85
CA LEU A 192 -4.20 16.60 0.05
C LEU A 192 -3.43 15.34 0.47
N GLY A 193 -3.12 15.23 1.77
CA GLY A 193 -2.22 14.22 2.31
C GLY A 193 -0.77 14.56 1.95
N CYS A 194 -0.30 15.75 2.36
CA CYS A 194 1.00 16.27 1.93
C CYS A 194 2.20 15.53 2.51
N GLY A 195 2.00 14.65 3.50
CA GLY A 195 3.05 13.84 4.12
C GLY A 195 4.23 14.70 4.61
N ARG A 196 5.46 14.33 4.18
CA ARG A 196 6.69 15.05 4.55
C ARG A 196 6.91 16.36 3.79
N GLY A 197 6.02 16.73 2.85
CA GLY A 197 6.03 18.03 2.16
C GLY A 197 6.88 18.07 0.88
N GLU A 198 7.27 16.94 0.29
CA GLU A 198 8.13 16.90 -0.90
C GLU A 198 7.51 17.66 -2.09
N PHE A 199 6.18 17.63 -2.24
CA PHE A 199 5.53 18.41 -3.30
C PHE A 199 5.43 19.90 -2.95
N LEU A 200 5.30 20.23 -1.67
CA LEU A 200 5.35 21.63 -1.21
C LEU A 200 6.70 22.27 -1.51
N ASP A 201 7.80 21.55 -1.28
CA ASP A 201 9.15 21.99 -1.66
C ASP A 201 9.25 22.26 -3.16
N LEU A 202 8.81 21.28 -3.98
CA LEU A 202 8.82 21.42 -5.44
C LEU A 202 8.01 22.63 -5.91
N CYS A 203 6.84 22.88 -5.32
CA CYS A 203 6.03 24.04 -5.63
C CYS A 203 6.73 25.34 -5.27
N ALA A 204 7.34 25.44 -4.07
CA ALA A 204 8.05 26.61 -3.62
C ALA A 204 9.23 26.95 -4.54
N GLU A 205 10.03 25.97 -4.94
CA GLU A 205 11.15 26.13 -5.88
C GLU A 205 10.71 26.61 -7.27
N ASN A 206 9.49 26.27 -7.69
CA ASN A 206 8.96 26.61 -9.00
C ASN A 206 7.99 27.81 -8.99
N GLY A 207 7.85 28.51 -7.85
CA GLY A 207 6.98 29.69 -7.73
C GLY A 207 5.48 29.38 -7.86
N ILE A 208 5.08 28.16 -7.49
CA ILE A 208 3.68 27.72 -7.47
C ILE A 208 3.14 27.91 -6.05
N GLY A 209 2.05 28.64 -5.91
CA GLY A 209 1.36 28.81 -4.62
C GLY A 209 0.69 27.48 -4.21
N CYS A 210 1.25 26.80 -3.21
CA CYS A 210 0.76 25.52 -2.71
C CYS A 210 0.73 25.51 -1.19
N TYR A 211 -0.22 24.80 -0.61
CA TYR A 211 -0.29 24.51 0.83
C TYR A 211 -0.74 23.07 1.05
N GLY A 212 -0.32 22.50 2.18
CA GLY A 212 -0.59 21.12 2.52
C GLY A 212 -1.79 20.93 3.45
N ILE A 213 -2.41 19.79 3.37
CA ILE A 213 -3.40 19.29 4.34
C ILE A 213 -2.98 17.88 4.72
N ASP A 214 -2.86 17.61 6.01
CA ASP A 214 -2.59 16.26 6.51
C ASP A 214 -3.33 16.01 7.83
N SER A 215 -3.76 14.78 8.05
CA SER A 215 -4.41 14.36 9.29
C SER A 215 -3.42 13.92 10.36
N ASN A 216 -2.15 13.66 9.99
CA ASN A 216 -1.10 13.26 10.91
C ASN A 216 -0.39 14.51 11.48
N GLU A 217 -0.48 14.67 12.80
CA GLU A 217 0.09 15.84 13.49
C GLU A 217 1.62 15.94 13.33
N ASP A 218 2.33 14.79 13.33
CA ASP A 218 3.79 14.78 13.17
C ASP A 218 4.22 15.24 11.78
N MET A 219 3.49 14.85 10.73
CA MET A 219 3.69 15.35 9.35
C MET A 219 3.47 16.85 9.26
N VAL A 220 2.38 17.32 9.86
CA VAL A 220 2.06 18.76 9.90
C VAL A 220 3.15 19.57 10.61
N LEU A 221 3.61 19.10 11.76
CA LEU A 221 4.69 19.74 12.53
C LEU A 221 6.01 19.72 11.75
N HIS A 222 6.33 18.60 11.08
CA HIS A 222 7.51 18.48 10.23
C HIS A 222 7.49 19.54 9.11
N CYS A 223 6.43 19.61 8.34
CA CYS A 223 6.30 20.56 7.22
C CYS A 223 6.32 22.02 7.69
N ARG A 224 5.68 22.34 8.82
CA ARG A 224 5.72 23.69 9.39
C ARG A 224 7.12 24.11 9.83
N ARG A 225 7.94 23.19 10.33
CA ARG A 225 9.37 23.45 10.65
C ARG A 225 10.20 23.76 9.41
N LEU A 226 9.82 23.19 8.27
CA LEU A 226 10.42 23.50 6.95
C LEU A 226 9.91 24.84 6.38
N GLY A 227 8.95 25.49 7.03
CA GLY A 227 8.40 26.79 6.59
C GLY A 227 7.19 26.69 5.67
N HIS A 228 6.60 25.51 5.51
CA HIS A 228 5.42 25.32 4.67
C HIS A 228 4.11 25.69 5.39
N GLU A 229 3.15 26.21 4.66
CA GLU A 229 1.77 26.36 5.11
C GLU A 229 1.09 25.00 5.07
N VAL A 230 0.77 24.43 6.25
CA VAL A 230 0.09 23.13 6.37
C VAL A 230 -1.01 23.19 7.41
N ILE A 231 -2.14 22.61 7.06
CA ILE A 231 -3.35 22.57 7.88
C ILE A 231 -3.51 21.15 8.42
N HIS A 232 -3.64 21.03 9.75
CA HIS A 232 -3.95 19.76 10.41
C HIS A 232 -5.47 19.51 10.30
N ALA A 233 -5.88 18.63 9.41
CA ALA A 233 -7.29 18.29 9.19
C ALA A 233 -7.45 16.98 8.40
N ASP A 234 -8.62 16.35 8.54
CA ASP A 234 -9.09 15.35 7.56
C ASP A 234 -9.30 16.02 6.19
N VAL A 235 -8.76 15.41 5.14
CA VAL A 235 -8.77 15.98 3.78
C VAL A 235 -10.20 16.16 3.22
N ILE A 236 -11.14 15.29 3.61
CA ILE A 236 -12.53 15.32 3.13
C ILE A 236 -13.32 16.41 3.85
N GLU A 237 -13.13 16.54 5.16
CA GLU A 237 -13.75 17.58 5.98
C GLU A 237 -13.24 18.96 5.57
N TYR A 238 -11.93 19.06 5.37
CA TYR A 238 -11.30 20.30 4.94
C TYR A 238 -11.85 20.78 3.59
N ILE A 239 -11.82 19.91 2.55
CA ILE A 239 -12.26 20.30 1.22
C ILE A 239 -13.76 20.62 1.17
N ALA A 240 -14.58 19.95 1.98
CA ALA A 240 -16.01 20.23 2.12
C ALA A 240 -16.28 21.60 2.76
N GLY A 241 -15.38 22.09 3.63
CA GLY A 241 -15.47 23.41 4.25
C GLY A 241 -15.04 24.58 3.35
N LEU A 242 -14.40 24.31 2.21
CA LEU A 242 -13.95 25.35 1.29
C LEU A 242 -15.13 25.99 0.53
N GLY A 243 -14.95 27.25 0.16
CA GLY A 243 -15.87 27.94 -0.77
C GLY A 243 -15.79 27.39 -2.19
N ASP A 244 -16.86 27.58 -2.97
CA ASP A 244 -16.89 27.22 -4.38
C ASP A 244 -15.80 27.98 -5.16
N LYS A 245 -15.13 27.27 -6.09
CA LYS A 245 -14.13 27.87 -7.01
C LYS A 245 -13.01 28.62 -6.26
N SER A 246 -12.61 28.12 -5.10
CA SER A 246 -11.56 28.68 -4.25
C SER A 246 -10.16 28.19 -4.57
N LEU A 247 -10.01 27.06 -5.31
CA LEU A 247 -8.74 26.43 -5.63
C LEU A 247 -8.38 26.52 -7.11
N ASP A 248 -7.06 26.69 -7.37
CA ASP A 248 -6.47 26.69 -8.72
C ASP A 248 -5.99 25.30 -9.14
N GLY A 249 -5.90 24.37 -8.20
CA GLY A 249 -5.47 22.99 -8.43
C GLY A 249 -5.58 22.14 -7.18
N ILE A 250 -5.64 20.83 -7.36
CA ILE A 250 -5.59 19.85 -6.28
C ILE A 250 -4.64 18.73 -6.70
N LEU A 251 -3.67 18.41 -5.85
CA LEU A 251 -2.94 17.16 -5.85
C LEU A 251 -3.48 16.28 -4.74
N CYS A 252 -3.63 14.98 -5.03
CA CYS A 252 -4.00 13.94 -4.08
C CYS A 252 -3.14 12.72 -4.42
N SER A 253 -2.02 12.60 -3.73
CA SER A 253 -1.01 11.56 -4.00
C SER A 253 -0.93 10.58 -2.84
N GLN A 254 -1.12 9.29 -3.11
CA GLN A 254 -1.06 8.20 -2.10
C GLN A 254 -2.05 8.41 -0.94
N VAL A 255 -3.28 8.78 -1.24
CA VAL A 255 -4.34 9.04 -0.24
C VAL A 255 -5.58 8.19 -0.49
N ILE A 256 -5.99 8.05 -1.76
CA ILE A 256 -7.28 7.44 -2.08
C ILE A 256 -7.35 5.95 -1.73
N GLU A 257 -6.21 5.26 -1.70
CA GLU A 257 -6.06 3.87 -1.27
C GLU A 257 -6.44 3.63 0.19
N HIS A 258 -6.35 4.68 1.02
CA HIS A 258 -6.76 4.66 2.43
C HIS A 258 -8.26 4.96 2.62
N LEU A 259 -8.95 5.41 1.57
CA LEU A 259 -10.32 5.86 1.66
C LEU A 259 -11.36 4.76 1.41
N SER A 260 -12.48 4.86 2.08
CA SER A 260 -13.68 4.12 1.69
C SER A 260 -14.19 4.62 0.32
N MET A 261 -14.95 3.80 -0.41
CA MET A 261 -15.55 4.22 -1.68
C MET A 261 -16.45 5.46 -1.50
N HIS A 262 -17.19 5.51 -0.40
CA HIS A 262 -18.04 6.66 -0.07
C HIS A 262 -17.24 7.94 0.14
N SER A 263 -16.15 7.84 0.89
CA SER A 263 -15.22 8.95 1.15
C SER A 263 -14.57 9.46 -0.12
N MET A 264 -14.15 8.55 -1.00
CA MET A 264 -13.55 8.89 -2.30
C MET A 264 -14.52 9.65 -3.21
N VAL A 265 -15.78 9.20 -3.32
CA VAL A 265 -16.81 9.90 -4.09
C VAL A 265 -17.07 11.30 -3.52
N LYS A 266 -17.12 11.42 -2.19
CA LYS A 266 -17.26 12.72 -1.51
C LYS A 266 -16.08 13.64 -1.80
N LEU A 267 -14.83 13.13 -1.71
CA LEU A 267 -13.62 13.87 -2.04
C LEU A 267 -13.65 14.44 -3.46
N PHE A 268 -13.98 13.62 -4.45
CA PHE A 268 -14.04 14.06 -5.84
C PHE A 268 -15.13 15.07 -6.09
N ARG A 269 -16.30 14.91 -5.47
CA ARG A 269 -17.43 15.83 -5.59
C ARG A 269 -17.13 17.21 -4.98
N GLU A 270 -16.57 17.23 -3.77
CA GLU A 270 -16.16 18.45 -3.09
C GLU A 270 -14.96 19.11 -3.78
N GLY A 271 -13.99 18.31 -4.25
CA GLY A 271 -12.88 18.81 -5.07
C GLY A 271 -13.35 19.47 -6.38
N PHE A 272 -14.32 18.84 -7.06
CA PHE A 272 -14.94 19.46 -8.23
C PHE A 272 -15.60 20.82 -7.88
N ARG A 273 -16.33 20.88 -6.78
CA ARG A 273 -16.98 22.12 -6.31
C ARG A 273 -15.95 23.22 -6.02
N ALA A 274 -14.90 22.89 -5.26
CA ALA A 274 -13.88 23.83 -4.80
C ALA A 274 -12.94 24.33 -5.90
N LEU A 275 -12.70 23.56 -6.96
CA LEU A 275 -11.85 23.96 -8.08
C LEU A 275 -12.47 25.08 -8.93
N LYS A 276 -11.64 25.96 -9.47
CA LYS A 276 -12.00 26.92 -10.54
C LYS A 276 -12.15 26.19 -11.87
N ARG A 277 -12.88 26.79 -12.80
CA ARG A 277 -13.01 26.25 -14.17
C ARG A 277 -11.68 26.22 -14.91
N GLY A 278 -11.41 25.13 -15.61
CA GLY A 278 -10.19 24.93 -16.39
C GLY A 278 -8.98 24.48 -15.56
N THR A 279 -9.15 24.27 -14.25
CA THR A 279 -8.07 23.80 -13.37
C THR A 279 -8.09 22.28 -13.23
N ARG A 280 -7.07 21.71 -12.63
CA ARG A 280 -6.80 20.27 -12.58
C ARG A 280 -7.00 19.68 -11.18
N PHE A 281 -7.58 18.47 -11.16
CA PHE A 281 -7.47 17.54 -10.04
C PHE A 281 -6.56 16.40 -10.49
N VAL A 282 -5.42 16.25 -9.82
CA VAL A 282 -4.43 15.20 -10.06
C VAL A 282 -4.53 14.19 -8.94
N VAL A 283 -4.80 12.95 -9.29
CA VAL A 283 -4.88 11.82 -8.35
C VAL A 283 -3.78 10.82 -8.71
N VAL A 284 -2.90 10.52 -7.75
CA VAL A 284 -1.79 9.58 -7.92
C VAL A 284 -1.93 8.45 -6.91
N THR A 285 -1.79 7.20 -7.32
CA THR A 285 -1.83 6.04 -6.43
C THR A 285 -1.08 4.84 -7.03
N ILE A 286 -0.94 3.78 -6.24
CA ILE A 286 -0.26 2.55 -6.62
C ILE A 286 -0.99 1.85 -7.75
N ASN A 287 -0.24 1.37 -8.75
CA ASN A 287 -0.79 0.68 -9.90
C ASN A 287 -1.10 -0.80 -9.60
N PRO A 288 -2.38 -1.18 -9.47
CA PRO A 288 -2.74 -2.56 -9.17
C PRO A 288 -2.51 -3.55 -10.33
N ARG A 289 -2.16 -3.05 -11.53
CA ARG A 289 -1.85 -3.88 -12.69
C ARG A 289 -0.41 -4.39 -12.68
N SER A 290 0.48 -3.80 -11.87
CA SER A 290 1.81 -4.32 -11.61
C SER A 290 1.74 -5.26 -10.40
N LEU A 291 1.97 -6.55 -10.59
CA LEU A 291 1.95 -7.53 -9.51
C LEU A 291 3.01 -7.21 -8.44
N PHE A 292 4.17 -6.72 -8.84
CA PHE A 292 5.21 -6.32 -7.91
C PHE A 292 4.77 -5.11 -7.07
N ALA A 293 4.23 -4.05 -7.70
CA ALA A 293 3.73 -2.89 -6.99
C ALA A 293 2.57 -3.25 -6.05
N LEU A 294 1.68 -4.12 -6.51
CA LEU A 294 0.57 -4.61 -5.67
C LEU A 294 1.10 -5.37 -4.44
N ALA A 295 2.03 -6.31 -4.63
CA ALA A 295 2.53 -7.16 -3.54
C ALA A 295 3.46 -6.42 -2.57
N ASN A 296 4.34 -5.54 -3.07
CA ASN A 296 5.42 -4.95 -2.28
C ASN A 296 5.15 -3.50 -1.86
N ASN A 297 4.29 -2.75 -2.57
CA ASN A 297 3.96 -1.38 -2.20
C ASN A 297 2.56 -1.30 -1.57
N PHE A 298 1.54 -1.89 -2.23
CA PHE A 298 0.17 -1.78 -1.72
C PHE A 298 -0.03 -2.56 -0.41
N TYR A 299 0.33 -3.84 -0.37
CA TYR A 299 0.14 -4.69 0.83
C TYR A 299 1.20 -4.46 1.91
N LEU A 300 2.22 -3.66 1.66
CA LEU A 300 3.18 -3.26 2.68
C LEU A 300 2.53 -2.36 3.73
N ASP A 301 1.68 -1.43 3.31
CA ASP A 301 0.98 -0.51 4.21
C ASP A 301 -0.31 -1.15 4.75
N PRO A 302 -0.40 -1.42 6.08
CA PRO A 302 -1.58 -2.04 6.67
C PRO A 302 -2.81 -1.14 6.69
N THR A 303 -2.66 0.16 6.42
CA THR A 303 -3.77 1.14 6.39
C THR A 303 -4.45 1.22 5.01
N HIS A 304 -3.88 0.60 3.98
CA HIS A 304 -4.49 0.51 2.67
C HIS A 304 -5.77 -0.34 2.68
N VAL A 305 -6.86 0.25 2.24
CA VAL A 305 -8.19 -0.40 2.24
C VAL A 305 -8.37 -1.29 1.01
N ARG A 306 -8.01 -0.78 -0.18
CA ARG A 306 -8.17 -1.51 -1.44
C ARG A 306 -7.30 -0.96 -2.56
N PRO A 307 -6.80 -1.80 -3.46
CA PRO A 307 -6.20 -1.33 -4.70
C PRO A 307 -7.29 -0.81 -5.64
N ILE A 308 -7.03 0.30 -6.34
CA ILE A 308 -8.01 0.98 -7.17
C ILE A 308 -7.52 0.99 -8.62
N PRO A 309 -8.25 0.36 -9.57
CA PRO A 309 -7.91 0.45 -10.99
C PRO A 309 -8.10 1.86 -11.54
N PRO A 310 -7.26 2.31 -12.51
CA PRO A 310 -7.36 3.66 -13.08
C PRO A 310 -8.71 3.95 -13.76
N GLU A 311 -9.37 2.95 -14.31
CA GLU A 311 -10.70 3.09 -14.90
C GLU A 311 -11.77 3.43 -13.88
N THR A 312 -11.61 2.93 -12.65
CA THR A 312 -12.53 3.25 -11.54
C THR A 312 -12.44 4.74 -11.20
N ILE A 313 -11.22 5.29 -11.09
CA ILE A 313 -11.03 6.72 -10.81
C ILE A 313 -11.55 7.56 -11.98
N ARG A 314 -11.23 7.16 -13.22
CA ARG A 314 -11.77 7.81 -14.42
C ARG A 314 -13.28 7.91 -14.36
N PHE A 315 -13.96 6.77 -14.15
CA PHE A 315 -15.42 6.71 -14.08
C PHE A 315 -15.97 7.67 -13.00
N LEU A 316 -15.39 7.64 -11.79
CA LEU A 316 -15.84 8.48 -10.69
C LEU A 316 -15.64 9.98 -10.97
N LEU A 317 -14.52 10.35 -11.58
CA LEU A 317 -14.27 11.74 -11.97
C LEU A 317 -15.24 12.20 -13.09
N GLU A 318 -15.52 11.33 -14.08
CA GLU A 318 -16.49 11.62 -15.15
C GLU A 318 -17.91 11.80 -14.60
N ASP A 319 -18.32 10.93 -13.67
CA ASP A 319 -19.63 10.98 -13.01
C ASP A 319 -19.83 12.27 -12.21
N VAL A 320 -18.78 12.73 -11.52
CA VAL A 320 -18.80 14.00 -10.78
C VAL A 320 -18.86 15.22 -11.69
N GLY A 321 -18.36 15.12 -12.91
CA GLY A 321 -18.42 16.21 -13.90
C GLY A 321 -17.09 16.65 -14.51
N PHE A 322 -15.97 16.07 -14.09
CA PHE A 322 -14.66 16.34 -14.73
C PHE A 322 -14.67 15.94 -16.20
N ARG A 323 -13.84 16.60 -16.99
CA ARG A 323 -13.67 16.35 -18.43
C ARG A 323 -12.19 16.28 -18.79
N LYS A 324 -11.88 15.86 -20.02
CA LYS A 324 -10.51 15.69 -20.53
C LYS A 324 -9.65 14.90 -19.55
N ILE A 325 -10.15 13.71 -19.20
CA ILE A 325 -9.48 12.86 -18.23
C ILE A 325 -8.32 12.13 -18.91
N GLU A 326 -7.13 12.34 -18.36
CA GLU A 326 -5.88 11.73 -18.78
C GLU A 326 -5.50 10.63 -17.76
N ILE A 327 -4.93 9.52 -18.22
CA ILE A 327 -4.34 8.47 -17.39
C ILE A 327 -2.91 8.29 -17.86
N ASP A 328 -1.96 8.52 -16.97
CA ASP A 328 -0.54 8.34 -17.22
C ASP A 328 0.07 7.39 -16.18
N TYR A 329 1.08 6.62 -16.58
CA TYR A 329 1.77 5.67 -15.72
C TYR A 329 3.17 6.19 -15.39
N TYR A 330 3.57 6.02 -14.12
CA TYR A 330 4.78 6.60 -13.55
C TYR A 330 5.60 5.56 -12.80
N SER A 331 6.82 5.95 -12.41
CA SER A 331 7.73 5.13 -11.60
C SER A 331 7.97 3.76 -12.23
N PRO A 332 8.58 3.68 -13.43
CA PRO A 332 8.94 2.41 -14.06
C PRO A 332 9.93 1.65 -13.17
N PHE A 333 9.87 0.32 -13.17
CA PHE A 333 10.91 -0.49 -12.56
C PHE A 333 12.27 -0.28 -13.25
N SER A 334 13.36 -0.28 -12.48
CA SER A 334 14.70 -0.35 -13.04
C SER A 334 14.89 -1.69 -13.77
N GLY A 335 15.67 -1.69 -14.86
CA GLY A 335 15.91 -2.88 -15.66
C GLY A 335 16.52 -4.07 -14.90
N GLU A 336 17.05 -3.84 -13.68
CA GLU A 336 17.62 -4.88 -12.81
C GLU A 336 16.57 -5.87 -12.30
N TYR A 337 15.30 -5.45 -12.15
CA TYR A 337 14.19 -6.30 -11.71
C TYR A 337 13.44 -6.94 -12.87
N ALA A 338 13.55 -6.40 -14.09
CA ALA A 338 12.87 -6.95 -15.24
C ALA A 338 13.47 -8.28 -15.69
N LEU A 339 12.63 -9.17 -16.20
CA LEU A 339 13.11 -10.37 -16.87
C LEU A 339 13.97 -9.95 -18.06
N MET A 340 15.23 -10.42 -18.10
CA MET A 340 16.14 -10.09 -19.18
C MET A 340 15.63 -10.60 -20.52
N PRO A 341 15.68 -9.80 -21.58
CA PRO A 341 15.38 -10.29 -22.91
C PRO A 341 16.39 -11.38 -23.29
N ILE A 342 15.90 -12.48 -23.82
CA ILE A 342 16.77 -13.55 -24.33
C ILE A 342 17.46 -13.00 -25.59
N LYS A 343 18.79 -13.09 -25.64
CA LYS A 343 19.58 -12.56 -26.77
C LYS A 343 19.25 -13.34 -28.05
N GLU A 344 19.15 -12.65 -29.17
CA GLU A 344 18.86 -13.23 -30.51
C GLU A 344 19.89 -14.31 -30.96
N SER A 345 21.04 -14.41 -30.27
CA SER A 345 22.07 -15.44 -30.55
C SER A 345 21.72 -16.85 -30.07
N ASP A 346 20.76 -16.97 -29.15
CA ASP A 346 20.28 -18.27 -28.69
C ASP A 346 19.17 -18.75 -29.64
N ASN A 347 19.60 -19.30 -30.76
CA ASN A 347 18.73 -19.84 -31.80
C ASN A 347 17.56 -20.65 -31.22
N GLU A 348 16.36 -20.33 -31.66
CA GLU A 348 15.09 -21.04 -31.50
C GLU A 348 14.11 -20.59 -30.42
N MET A 349 14.22 -19.40 -29.84
CA MET A 349 13.05 -18.92 -29.17
C MET A 349 11.98 -18.51 -30.19
N SER A 350 10.83 -19.19 -30.14
CA SER A 350 9.70 -18.83 -30.98
C SER A 350 9.27 -17.39 -30.69
N GLU A 351 8.76 -16.68 -31.68
CA GLU A 351 8.14 -15.34 -31.52
C GLU A 351 7.13 -15.32 -30.35
N ALA A 352 6.42 -16.47 -30.16
CA ALA A 352 5.52 -16.64 -29.03
C ALA A 352 6.21 -16.50 -27.66
N SER A 353 7.44 -17.00 -27.49
CA SER A 353 8.20 -16.88 -26.24
C SER A 353 8.61 -15.43 -25.98
N ARG A 354 9.06 -14.70 -26.98
CA ARG A 354 9.42 -13.28 -26.89
C ARG A 354 8.20 -12.45 -26.44
N ILE A 355 7.05 -12.65 -27.10
CA ILE A 355 5.79 -11.97 -26.74
C ILE A 355 5.37 -12.31 -25.30
N ASN A 356 5.55 -13.55 -24.86
CA ASN A 356 5.21 -13.95 -23.50
C ASN A 356 6.13 -13.31 -22.47
N PHE A 357 7.42 -13.16 -22.74
CA PHE A 357 8.35 -12.42 -21.88
C PHE A 357 7.96 -10.95 -21.73
N GLU A 358 7.64 -10.28 -22.82
CA GLU A 358 7.16 -8.90 -22.80
C GLU A 358 5.86 -8.74 -21.98
N ARG A 359 4.92 -9.68 -22.16
CA ARG A 359 3.68 -9.72 -21.39
C ARG A 359 3.93 -9.94 -19.91
N LEU A 360 4.82 -10.87 -19.54
CA LEU A 360 5.19 -11.14 -18.16
C LEU A 360 5.85 -9.91 -17.53
N ASN A 361 6.81 -9.26 -18.21
CA ASN A 361 7.41 -8.03 -17.72
C ASN A 361 6.38 -6.93 -17.51
N HIS A 362 5.43 -6.79 -18.44
CA HIS A 362 4.37 -5.79 -18.30
C HIS A 362 3.44 -6.05 -17.10
N VAL A 363 3.10 -7.30 -16.83
CA VAL A 363 2.20 -7.68 -15.73
C VAL A 363 2.94 -7.72 -14.39
N VAL A 364 4.17 -8.26 -14.36
CA VAL A 364 4.90 -8.42 -13.10
C VAL A 364 5.62 -7.13 -12.72
N PHE A 365 6.35 -6.52 -13.65
CA PHE A 365 7.22 -5.37 -13.46
C PHE A 365 6.74 -4.13 -14.25
N GLY A 366 5.43 -3.94 -14.36
CA GLY A 366 4.86 -2.73 -14.92
C GLY A 366 5.15 -1.49 -14.08
N PHE A 367 4.70 -0.33 -14.52
CA PHE A 367 4.79 0.92 -13.75
C PHE A 367 4.24 0.72 -12.34
N GLN A 368 4.90 1.31 -11.34
CA GLN A 368 4.54 1.15 -9.93
C GLN A 368 3.35 2.02 -9.55
N GLU A 369 3.19 3.17 -10.21
CA GLU A 369 2.18 4.18 -9.94
C GLU A 369 1.47 4.59 -11.23
N TYR A 370 0.30 5.17 -11.08
CA TYR A 370 -0.41 5.86 -12.14
C TYR A 370 -1.07 7.12 -11.61
N ALA A 371 -1.29 8.07 -12.51
CA ALA A 371 -2.07 9.26 -12.21
C ALA A 371 -3.32 9.33 -13.09
N VAL A 372 -4.40 9.84 -12.52
CA VAL A 372 -5.60 10.24 -13.25
C VAL A 372 -5.80 11.73 -13.07
N VAL A 373 -5.84 12.47 -14.17
CA VAL A 373 -5.93 13.93 -14.17
C VAL A 373 -7.25 14.35 -14.79
N GLY A 374 -8.11 14.97 -14.00
CA GLY A 374 -9.39 15.52 -14.46
C GLY A 374 -9.35 17.04 -14.55
N THR A 375 -9.96 17.62 -15.60
CA THR A 375 -10.15 19.07 -15.75
C THR A 375 -11.57 19.43 -15.38
N LYS A 376 -11.77 20.47 -14.53
CA LYS A 376 -13.10 21.04 -14.25
C LYS A 376 -13.63 21.90 -15.37
#